data_64b70a0512c4fdc03331365fe08e08c1
#
_entry.id   64b70a0512c4fdc03331365fe08e08c1
#
_cell.length_a   1.000
_cell.length_b   1.000
_cell.length_c   1.000
_cell.angle_alpha   90.00
_cell.angle_beta   90.00
_cell.angle_gamma   90.00
#
_symmetry.space_group_name_H-M   'P 1'
#
loop_
_entity.id
_entity.type
_entity.pdbx_description
1 polymer ?
#
loop_
_entity_poly.entity_id
_entity_poly.type
_entity_poly.pdbx_seq_one_letter_code
_entity_poly.pdbx_strand_id
1 'polypeptide(L)'
;MTVTLTVDCGGGSIRATVLDAAGTQHAPPVRVPTPYPLPPERLAATIADLAARLPAADRATVGMPGMIRHGVVVSTPHYVTVAGPRTAVRPDLAEAWADRDMAALLTEALGYPTLVLNDAEVHGAGVIAGTGVELVLTLGTGLGSALFDGGALAPHLELSHAPVRRGTTYDDWLGAHARRLLGDGMWSRRVREAVADLRPVFRWDRLYLGGGNARRITPRALAALGDDVVVVPDSAALAGGVRAWELRRTA
;
A
#
# COMPACT_ATOMS: atom_id res chain seq x y z
N MET A 1 -4.89 -26.55 -4.92
CA MET A 1 -4.74 -25.47 -3.93
C MET A 1 -4.58 -24.18 -4.68
N THR A 2 -5.32 -23.13 -4.36
CA THR A 2 -5.20 -21.84 -5.06
C THR A 2 -3.90 -21.14 -4.72
N VAL A 3 -3.13 -20.81 -5.73
CA VAL A 3 -1.84 -20.14 -5.62
C VAL A 3 -2.00 -18.69 -6.08
N THR A 4 -1.50 -17.74 -5.29
CA THR A 4 -1.66 -16.31 -5.54
C THR A 4 -0.31 -15.66 -5.80
N LEU A 5 -0.15 -15.00 -6.94
CA LEU A 5 0.93 -14.04 -7.18
C LEU A 5 0.60 -12.76 -6.40
N THR A 6 1.46 -12.37 -5.49
CA THR A 6 1.34 -11.10 -4.76
C THR A 6 2.43 -10.14 -5.20
N VAL A 7 2.02 -8.97 -5.68
CA VAL A 7 2.90 -7.92 -6.15
C VAL A 7 2.72 -6.65 -5.32
N ASP A 8 3.83 -6.13 -4.82
CA ASP A 8 3.93 -4.88 -4.07
C ASP A 8 4.67 -3.86 -4.94
N CYS A 9 3.94 -2.89 -5.46
CA CYS A 9 4.42 -1.87 -6.37
C CYS A 9 4.67 -0.57 -5.60
N GLY A 10 5.94 -0.26 -5.34
CA GLY A 10 6.33 1.00 -4.70
C GLY A 10 6.91 2.02 -5.67
N GLY A 11 7.06 3.27 -5.21
CA GLY A 11 7.72 4.32 -6.00
C GLY A 11 9.21 4.07 -6.27
N GLY A 12 9.87 3.16 -5.54
CA GLY A 12 11.30 2.87 -5.71
C GLY A 12 11.59 1.46 -6.23
N SER A 13 10.68 0.51 -6.05
CA SER A 13 10.85 -0.89 -6.49
C SER A 13 9.53 -1.63 -6.56
N ILE A 14 9.51 -2.65 -7.40
CA ILE A 14 8.41 -3.61 -7.53
C ILE A 14 8.91 -4.94 -7.01
N ARG A 15 8.15 -5.58 -6.13
CA ARG A 15 8.46 -6.87 -5.53
C ARG A 15 7.32 -7.84 -5.76
N ALA A 16 7.63 -9.07 -6.15
CA ALA A 16 6.66 -10.13 -6.39
C ALA A 16 7.05 -11.43 -5.69
N THR A 17 6.06 -12.18 -5.23
CA THR A 17 6.20 -13.54 -4.68
C THR A 17 4.95 -14.34 -4.96
N VAL A 18 5.03 -15.65 -4.78
CA VAL A 18 3.91 -16.57 -4.93
C VAL A 18 3.62 -17.25 -3.59
N LEU A 19 2.36 -17.20 -3.17
CA LEU A 19 1.87 -17.72 -1.90
C LEU A 19 0.74 -18.73 -2.12
N ASP A 20 0.67 -19.76 -1.30
CA ASP A 20 -0.50 -20.63 -1.23
C ASP A 20 -1.65 -19.99 -0.41
N ALA A 21 -2.76 -20.71 -0.29
CA ALA A 21 -3.93 -20.24 0.46
C ALA A 21 -3.66 -20.03 1.96
N ALA A 22 -2.63 -20.68 2.52
CA ALA A 22 -2.21 -20.50 3.92
C ALA A 22 -1.23 -19.33 4.07
N GLY A 23 -0.84 -18.66 2.98
CA GLY A 23 0.16 -17.59 2.99
C GLY A 23 1.61 -18.08 3.01
N THR A 24 1.84 -19.40 2.76
CA THR A 24 3.19 -19.96 2.70
C THR A 24 3.84 -19.55 1.38
N GLN A 25 5.08 -19.08 1.46
CA GLN A 25 5.83 -18.63 0.29
C GLN A 25 6.45 -19.82 -0.44
N HIS A 26 6.20 -19.91 -1.76
CA HIS A 26 6.66 -21.04 -2.59
C HIS A 26 8.02 -20.79 -3.27
N ALA A 27 8.48 -19.54 -3.33
CA ALA A 27 9.80 -19.19 -3.86
C ALA A 27 10.28 -17.88 -3.23
N PRO A 28 11.60 -17.63 -3.19
CA PRO A 28 12.12 -16.33 -2.75
C PRO A 28 11.50 -15.18 -3.55
N PRO A 29 11.19 -14.03 -2.93
CA PRO A 29 10.64 -12.89 -3.63
C PRO A 29 11.62 -12.40 -4.70
N VAL A 30 11.08 -12.03 -5.86
CA VAL A 30 11.84 -11.32 -6.91
C VAL A 30 11.57 -9.82 -6.80
N ARG A 31 12.58 -9.01 -7.11
CA ARG A 31 12.49 -7.55 -7.00
C ARG A 31 13.24 -6.87 -8.13
N VAL A 32 12.69 -5.75 -8.61
CA VAL A 32 13.35 -4.84 -9.56
C VAL A 32 13.17 -3.39 -9.13
N PRO A 33 14.06 -2.47 -9.48
CA PRO A 33 13.80 -1.04 -9.38
C PRO A 33 12.56 -0.66 -10.21
N THR A 34 11.78 0.32 -9.75
CA THR A 34 10.65 0.85 -10.53
C THR A 34 11.20 1.53 -11.80
N PRO A 35 10.79 1.08 -13.01
CA PRO A 35 11.44 1.49 -14.25
C PRO A 35 10.84 2.79 -14.80
N TYR A 36 11.28 3.94 -14.29
CA TYR A 36 10.81 5.24 -14.79
C TYR A 36 11.40 5.61 -16.16
N PRO A 37 10.67 6.38 -16.99
CA PRO A 37 9.26 6.76 -16.85
C PRO A 37 8.36 5.54 -16.96
N LEU A 38 7.22 5.55 -16.22
CA LEU A 38 6.40 4.36 -16.03
C LEU A 38 4.96 4.55 -16.55
N PRO A 39 4.70 4.35 -17.84
CA PRO A 39 3.31 4.23 -18.33
C PRO A 39 2.67 2.90 -17.88
N PRO A 40 1.34 2.78 -17.88
CA PRO A 40 0.61 1.58 -17.43
C PRO A 40 1.08 0.28 -18.08
N GLU A 41 1.31 0.28 -19.39
CA GLU A 41 1.74 -0.89 -20.16
C GLU A 41 3.14 -1.36 -19.73
N ARG A 42 4.02 -0.42 -19.39
CA ARG A 42 5.37 -0.76 -18.89
C ARG A 42 5.30 -1.37 -17.49
N LEU A 43 4.38 -0.91 -16.63
CA LEU A 43 4.15 -1.55 -15.34
C LEU A 43 3.64 -2.97 -15.54
N ALA A 44 2.64 -3.17 -16.42
CA ALA A 44 2.08 -4.49 -16.71
C ALA A 44 3.15 -5.45 -17.25
N ALA A 45 3.96 -5.03 -18.22
CA ALA A 45 5.08 -5.82 -18.76
C ALA A 45 6.10 -6.16 -17.66
N THR A 46 6.45 -5.20 -16.80
CA THR A 46 7.38 -5.44 -15.68
C THR A 46 6.85 -6.48 -14.71
N ILE A 47 5.55 -6.44 -14.40
CA ILE A 47 4.91 -7.42 -13.51
C ILE A 47 4.88 -8.80 -14.19
N ALA A 48 4.56 -8.88 -15.48
CA ALA A 48 4.58 -10.13 -16.24
C ALA A 48 5.99 -10.75 -16.29
N ASP A 49 7.03 -9.95 -16.49
CA ASP A 49 8.42 -10.40 -16.44
C ASP A 49 8.83 -10.92 -15.06
N LEU A 50 8.33 -10.32 -13.98
CA LEU A 50 8.55 -10.81 -12.63
C LEU A 50 7.80 -12.12 -12.38
N ALA A 51 6.55 -12.22 -12.85
CA ALA A 51 5.73 -13.43 -12.73
C ALA A 51 6.36 -14.61 -13.45
N ALA A 52 6.92 -14.40 -14.65
CA ALA A 52 7.62 -15.45 -15.43
C ALA A 52 8.85 -16.05 -14.71
N ARG A 53 9.38 -15.36 -13.69
CA ARG A 53 10.52 -15.83 -12.89
C ARG A 53 10.10 -16.58 -11.62
N LEU A 54 8.80 -16.73 -11.39
CA LEU A 54 8.20 -17.34 -10.21
C LEU A 54 7.40 -18.60 -10.61
N PRO A 55 7.06 -19.48 -9.67
CA PRO A 55 6.13 -20.58 -9.92
C PRO A 55 4.78 -20.08 -10.47
N ALA A 56 4.10 -20.93 -11.22
CA ALA A 56 2.78 -20.61 -11.78
C ALA A 56 1.78 -20.25 -10.67
N ALA A 57 0.90 -19.29 -10.96
CA ALA A 57 -0.17 -18.86 -10.07
C ALA A 57 -1.54 -19.00 -10.75
N ASP A 58 -2.60 -19.08 -9.95
CA ASP A 58 -3.99 -19.18 -10.42
C ASP A 58 -4.67 -17.79 -10.47
N ARG A 59 -4.14 -16.83 -9.72
CA ARG A 59 -4.64 -15.46 -9.60
C ARG A 59 -3.55 -14.51 -9.13
N ALA A 60 -3.76 -13.19 -9.26
CA ALA A 60 -2.84 -12.19 -8.74
C ALA A 60 -3.52 -11.16 -7.86
N THR A 61 -2.78 -10.63 -6.89
CA THR A 61 -3.08 -9.38 -6.20
C THR A 61 -1.93 -8.40 -6.39
N VAL A 62 -2.26 -7.21 -6.88
CA VAL A 62 -1.29 -6.14 -7.12
C VAL A 62 -1.66 -4.95 -6.24
N GLY A 63 -0.79 -4.63 -5.28
CA GLY A 63 -0.85 -3.41 -4.49
C GLY A 63 -0.04 -2.32 -5.17
N MET A 64 -0.65 -1.16 -5.42
CA MET A 64 0.03 -0.03 -6.08
C MET A 64 -0.30 1.29 -5.40
N PRO A 65 0.60 2.30 -5.45
CA PRO A 65 0.39 3.58 -4.79
C PRO A 65 -0.68 4.41 -5.51
N GLY A 66 -1.51 5.10 -4.74
CA GLY A 66 -2.54 6.00 -5.21
C GLY A 66 -3.96 5.50 -4.97
N MET A 67 -4.92 6.27 -5.44
CA MET A 67 -6.33 5.94 -5.27
C MET A 67 -6.79 4.96 -6.35
N ILE A 68 -7.14 3.75 -5.94
CA ILE A 68 -7.64 2.69 -6.82
C ILE A 68 -9.11 2.40 -6.43
N ARG A 69 -9.98 2.38 -7.42
CA ARG A 69 -11.40 2.01 -7.23
C ARG A 69 -11.81 0.92 -8.21
N HIS A 70 -12.18 -0.23 -7.69
CA HIS A 70 -12.59 -1.39 -8.51
C HIS A 70 -11.56 -1.78 -9.58
N GLY A 71 -10.26 -1.62 -9.26
CA GLY A 71 -9.17 -1.93 -10.18
C GLY A 71 -8.82 -0.81 -11.16
N VAL A 72 -9.59 0.31 -11.15
CA VAL A 72 -9.35 1.50 -11.98
C VAL A 72 -8.55 2.54 -11.18
N VAL A 73 -7.56 3.15 -11.83
CA VAL A 73 -6.72 4.19 -11.25
C VAL A 73 -7.47 5.52 -11.28
N VAL A 74 -7.81 6.06 -10.11
CA VAL A 74 -8.34 7.43 -9.97
C VAL A 74 -7.19 8.43 -9.94
N SER A 75 -6.11 8.10 -9.23
CA SER A 75 -4.89 8.90 -9.19
C SER A 75 -3.70 8.05 -8.77
N THR A 76 -2.50 8.38 -9.24
CA THR A 76 -1.24 7.79 -8.76
C THR A 76 -0.15 8.86 -8.69
N PRO A 77 0.36 9.20 -7.50
CA PRO A 77 1.25 10.34 -7.33
C PRO A 77 2.67 10.11 -7.86
N HIS A 78 3.12 8.85 -7.94
CA HIS A 78 4.51 8.53 -8.26
C HIS A 78 4.73 8.16 -9.73
N TYR A 79 3.77 7.50 -10.34
CA TYR A 79 3.95 6.95 -11.70
C TYR A 79 3.75 7.97 -12.81
N VAL A 80 3.14 9.10 -12.49
CA VAL A 80 2.96 10.24 -13.40
C VAL A 80 4.18 11.17 -13.46
N THR A 81 5.31 10.77 -12.87
CA THR A 81 6.50 11.62 -12.74
C THR A 81 7.65 11.16 -13.63
N VAL A 82 8.62 12.05 -13.85
CA VAL A 82 9.79 11.79 -14.73
C VAL A 82 10.63 10.62 -14.24
N ALA A 83 10.92 10.58 -12.92
CA ALA A 83 11.89 9.65 -12.34
C ALA A 83 11.48 9.15 -10.93
N GLY A 84 10.20 9.17 -10.61
CA GLY A 84 9.68 8.70 -9.33
C GLY A 84 9.36 9.81 -8.33
N PRO A 85 9.16 9.44 -7.08
CA PRO A 85 8.68 10.35 -6.03
C PRO A 85 9.47 11.66 -5.97
N ARG A 86 8.71 12.79 -5.92
CA ARG A 86 9.25 14.15 -5.78
C ARG A 86 10.00 14.67 -7.01
N THR A 87 9.84 14.06 -8.15
CA THR A 87 10.28 14.61 -9.44
C THR A 87 9.10 15.27 -10.17
N ALA A 88 9.39 16.01 -11.24
CA ALA A 88 8.36 16.73 -11.99
C ALA A 88 7.30 15.79 -12.58
N VAL A 89 6.06 16.21 -12.54
CA VAL A 89 4.95 15.50 -13.19
C VAL A 89 5.07 15.64 -14.70
N ARG A 90 4.78 14.56 -15.42
CA ARG A 90 4.70 14.49 -16.88
C ARG A 90 3.23 14.45 -17.29
N PRO A 91 2.75 15.44 -18.07
CA PRO A 91 1.33 15.51 -18.49
C PRO A 91 0.87 14.27 -19.27
N ASP A 92 1.73 13.75 -20.16
CA ASP A 92 1.43 12.54 -20.95
C ASP A 92 1.25 11.29 -20.07
N LEU A 93 2.05 11.15 -19.02
CA LEU A 93 1.85 10.07 -18.06
C LEU A 93 0.61 10.29 -17.19
N ALA A 94 0.31 11.52 -16.80
CA ALA A 94 -0.91 11.83 -16.05
C ALA A 94 -2.16 11.46 -16.86
N GLU A 95 -2.18 11.75 -18.15
CA GLU A 95 -3.24 11.34 -19.07
C GLU A 95 -3.30 9.82 -19.25
N ALA A 96 -2.16 9.14 -19.44
CA ALA A 96 -2.10 7.68 -19.63
C ALA A 96 -2.59 6.90 -18.39
N TRP A 97 -2.40 7.44 -17.20
CA TRP A 97 -2.83 6.82 -15.94
C TRP A 97 -4.27 7.16 -15.53
N ALA A 98 -4.83 8.27 -16.04
CA ALA A 98 -6.18 8.70 -15.68
C ALA A 98 -7.20 7.65 -16.12
N ASP A 99 -8.05 7.23 -15.18
CA ASP A 99 -9.13 6.25 -15.38
C ASP A 99 -8.68 4.92 -16.03
N ARG A 100 -7.38 4.59 -15.90
CA ARG A 100 -6.83 3.34 -16.45
C ARG A 100 -7.34 2.14 -15.67
N ASP A 101 -8.02 1.21 -16.35
CA ASP A 101 -8.39 -0.09 -15.79
C ASP A 101 -7.15 -1.00 -15.73
N MET A 102 -6.50 -0.98 -14.57
CA MET A 102 -5.31 -1.81 -14.33
C MET A 102 -5.66 -3.25 -14.03
N ALA A 103 -6.85 -3.54 -13.52
CA ALA A 103 -7.27 -4.92 -13.29
C ALA A 103 -7.47 -5.66 -14.62
N ALA A 104 -8.11 -5.03 -15.59
CA ALA A 104 -8.24 -5.58 -16.95
C ALA A 104 -6.88 -5.73 -17.64
N LEU A 105 -6.05 -4.68 -17.63
CA LEU A 105 -4.73 -4.70 -18.25
C LEU A 105 -3.83 -5.80 -17.68
N LEU A 106 -3.80 -5.96 -16.37
CA LEU A 106 -2.97 -6.97 -15.71
C LEU A 106 -3.56 -8.38 -15.86
N THR A 107 -4.89 -8.53 -15.88
CA THR A 107 -5.54 -9.82 -16.16
C THR A 107 -5.17 -10.31 -17.56
N GLU A 108 -5.17 -9.42 -18.56
CA GLU A 108 -4.73 -9.74 -19.93
C GLU A 108 -3.23 -10.10 -19.96
N ALA A 109 -2.38 -9.28 -19.34
CA ALA A 109 -0.94 -9.48 -19.37
C ALA A 109 -0.47 -10.75 -18.65
N LEU A 110 -1.16 -11.15 -17.59
CA LEU A 110 -0.83 -12.33 -16.78
C LEU A 110 -1.57 -13.60 -17.18
N GLY A 111 -2.71 -13.48 -17.86
CA GLY A 111 -3.54 -14.61 -18.29
C GLY A 111 -4.40 -15.25 -17.20
N TYR A 112 -4.55 -14.60 -16.03
CA TYR A 112 -5.40 -15.05 -14.93
C TYR A 112 -6.01 -13.87 -14.14
N PRO A 113 -7.09 -14.10 -13.36
CA PRO A 113 -7.78 -13.03 -12.63
C PRO A 113 -6.83 -12.22 -11.75
N THR A 114 -6.88 -10.91 -11.87
CA THR A 114 -6.01 -10.00 -11.13
C THR A 114 -6.82 -8.97 -10.34
N LEU A 115 -6.59 -8.92 -9.04
CA LEU A 115 -7.11 -7.92 -8.12
C LEU A 115 -6.10 -6.79 -7.97
N VAL A 116 -6.52 -5.56 -8.25
CA VAL A 116 -5.67 -4.36 -8.06
C VAL A 116 -6.27 -3.49 -6.97
N LEU A 117 -5.46 -3.17 -5.96
CA LEU A 117 -5.82 -2.39 -4.79
C LEU A 117 -4.72 -1.35 -4.50
N ASN A 118 -5.01 -0.42 -3.59
CA ASN A 118 -3.95 0.39 -2.99
C ASN A 118 -3.00 -0.49 -2.16
N ASP A 119 -1.71 -0.12 -2.09
CA ASP A 119 -0.69 -0.86 -1.36
C ASP A 119 -0.97 -0.99 0.15
N ALA A 120 -1.53 0.07 0.77
CA ALA A 120 -1.95 0.02 2.17
C ALA A 120 -3.19 -0.88 2.39
N GLU A 121 -4.08 -1.01 1.40
CA GLU A 121 -5.23 -1.92 1.47
C GLU A 121 -4.77 -3.37 1.44
N VAL A 122 -3.82 -3.71 0.54
CA VAL A 122 -3.21 -5.04 0.52
C VAL A 122 -2.47 -5.33 1.83
N HIS A 123 -1.69 -4.36 2.32
CA HIS A 123 -1.01 -4.51 3.61
C HIS A 123 -2.00 -4.74 4.76
N GLY A 124 -3.07 -3.95 4.78
CA GLY A 124 -4.14 -4.05 5.77
C GLY A 124 -4.82 -5.40 5.77
N ALA A 125 -5.17 -5.94 4.61
CA ALA A 125 -5.75 -7.27 4.47
C ALA A 125 -4.93 -8.36 5.17
N GLY A 126 -3.60 -8.19 5.25
CA GLY A 126 -2.69 -9.13 5.91
C GLY A 126 -2.67 -9.07 7.44
N VAL A 127 -3.16 -7.98 8.05
CA VAL A 127 -2.97 -7.71 9.49
C VAL A 127 -4.24 -7.57 10.30
N ILE A 128 -5.36 -7.19 9.67
CA ILE A 128 -6.63 -6.96 10.39
C ILE A 128 -7.13 -8.24 11.07
N ALA A 129 -7.77 -8.06 12.22
CA ALA A 129 -8.48 -9.13 12.93
C ALA A 129 -9.85 -9.44 12.30
N GLY A 130 -10.43 -8.49 11.56
CA GLY A 130 -11.74 -8.63 10.92
C GLY A 130 -12.91 -8.34 11.84
N THR A 131 -12.69 -7.52 12.87
CA THR A 131 -13.72 -7.19 13.87
C THR A 131 -13.72 -5.68 14.18
N GLY A 132 -14.91 -5.06 14.18
CA GLY A 132 -15.05 -3.64 14.45
C GLY A 132 -14.40 -2.77 13.36
N VAL A 133 -14.14 -1.52 13.70
CA VAL A 133 -13.47 -0.55 12.81
C VAL A 133 -11.96 -0.64 12.99
N GLU A 134 -11.26 -1.04 11.94
CA GLU A 134 -9.82 -1.22 11.93
C GLU A 134 -9.16 -0.27 10.93
N LEU A 135 -8.29 0.60 11.41
CA LEU A 135 -7.52 1.52 10.57
C LEU A 135 -6.09 0.99 10.39
N VAL A 136 -5.60 1.01 9.18
CA VAL A 136 -4.20 0.71 8.85
C VAL A 136 -3.55 1.98 8.32
N LEU A 137 -2.40 2.34 8.88
CA LEU A 137 -1.55 3.42 8.37
C LEU A 137 -0.18 2.85 8.02
N THR A 138 0.24 3.00 6.78
CA THR A 138 1.57 2.58 6.34
C THR A 138 2.50 3.78 6.25
N LEU A 139 3.62 3.70 6.99
CA LEU A 139 4.65 4.73 7.08
C LEU A 139 5.82 4.37 6.16
N GLY A 140 5.82 4.93 4.97
CA GLY A 140 6.77 4.63 3.90
C GLY A 140 7.39 5.89 3.29
N THR A 141 7.47 5.96 1.97
CA THR A 141 7.82 7.17 1.20
C THR A 141 6.89 8.32 1.60
N GLY A 142 5.59 8.03 1.69
CA GLY A 142 4.54 8.86 2.21
C GLY A 142 3.75 8.15 3.32
N LEU A 143 2.47 8.54 3.47
CA LEU A 143 1.47 7.91 4.31
C LEU A 143 0.48 7.14 3.43
N GLY A 144 0.39 5.82 3.59
CA GLY A 144 -0.74 5.05 3.05
C GLY A 144 -1.80 4.82 4.13
N SER A 145 -3.04 4.60 3.73
CA SER A 145 -4.15 4.32 4.64
C SER A 145 -5.14 3.31 4.07
N ALA A 146 -5.70 2.47 4.94
CA ALA A 146 -6.81 1.59 4.61
C ALA A 146 -7.75 1.47 5.82
N LEU A 147 -9.05 1.46 5.56
CA LEU A 147 -10.09 1.35 6.58
C LEU A 147 -10.89 0.07 6.33
N PHE A 148 -11.15 -0.65 7.42
CA PHE A 148 -11.96 -1.87 7.41
C PHE A 148 -13.06 -1.76 8.46
N ASP A 149 -14.24 -2.31 8.14
CA ASP A 149 -15.35 -2.42 9.07
C ASP A 149 -15.88 -3.85 9.06
N GLY A 150 -15.82 -4.52 10.22
CA GLY A 150 -16.20 -5.92 10.35
C GLY A 150 -15.45 -6.86 9.41
N GLY A 151 -14.22 -6.54 9.04
CA GLY A 151 -13.40 -7.29 8.08
C GLY A 151 -13.65 -6.93 6.61
N ALA A 152 -14.65 -6.12 6.29
CA ALA A 152 -14.86 -5.62 4.93
C ALA A 152 -13.99 -4.38 4.66
N LEU A 153 -13.39 -4.32 3.46
CA LEU A 153 -12.64 -3.14 3.03
C LEU A 153 -13.59 -1.99 2.73
N ALA A 154 -13.43 -0.86 3.43
CA ALA A 154 -14.16 0.37 3.17
C ALA A 154 -13.66 1.06 1.88
N PRO A 155 -14.45 1.97 1.28
CA PRO A 155 -14.00 2.74 0.13
C PRO A 155 -12.69 3.50 0.43
N HIS A 156 -11.74 3.44 -0.49
CA HIS A 156 -10.43 4.08 -0.32
C HIS A 156 -10.54 5.59 -0.13
N LEU A 157 -9.89 6.09 0.91
CA LEU A 157 -9.69 7.51 1.18
C LEU A 157 -8.20 7.83 1.12
N GLU A 158 -7.81 8.73 0.23
CA GLU A 158 -6.40 9.15 0.08
C GLU A 158 -6.02 10.14 1.19
N LEU A 159 -5.87 9.61 2.40
CA LEU A 159 -5.55 10.40 3.60
C LEU A 159 -4.21 11.14 3.48
N SER A 160 -3.29 10.63 2.67
CA SER A 160 -1.99 11.26 2.43
C SER A 160 -2.11 12.72 1.99
N HIS A 161 -3.15 13.05 1.21
CA HIS A 161 -3.40 14.39 0.68
C HIS A 161 -4.19 15.29 1.63
N ALA A 162 -4.73 14.76 2.73
CA ALA A 162 -5.44 15.58 3.70
C ALA A 162 -4.48 16.57 4.38
N PRO A 163 -4.92 17.82 4.62
CA PRO A 163 -4.08 18.83 5.26
C PRO A 163 -3.92 18.52 6.76
N VAL A 164 -2.68 18.49 7.24
CA VAL A 164 -2.38 18.50 8.68
C VAL A 164 -2.41 19.93 9.21
N ARG A 165 -1.90 20.85 8.41
CA ARG A 165 -1.88 22.29 8.65
C ARG A 165 -1.70 23.02 7.32
N ARG A 166 -1.85 24.37 7.33
CA ARG A 166 -1.76 25.16 6.10
C ARG A 166 -0.50 24.82 5.29
N GLY A 167 -0.71 24.38 4.05
CA GLY A 167 0.35 24.08 3.09
C GLY A 167 1.16 22.81 3.38
N THR A 168 0.68 21.91 4.26
CA THR A 168 1.36 20.67 4.60
C THR A 168 0.36 19.53 4.69
N THR A 169 0.55 18.48 3.92
CA THR A 169 -0.27 17.27 3.93
C THR A 169 0.29 16.23 4.93
N TYR A 170 -0.49 15.16 5.19
CA TYR A 170 0.03 14.03 5.96
C TYR A 170 1.25 13.38 5.30
N ASP A 171 1.31 13.35 3.97
CA ASP A 171 2.48 12.87 3.22
C ASP A 171 3.74 13.68 3.53
N ASP A 172 3.64 15.00 3.49
CA ASP A 172 4.74 15.90 3.85
C ASP A 172 5.14 15.79 5.32
N TRP A 173 4.16 15.51 6.20
CA TRP A 173 4.35 15.52 7.64
C TRP A 173 5.00 14.24 8.16
N LEU A 174 4.61 13.07 7.60
CA LEU A 174 4.96 11.74 8.07
C LEU A 174 5.87 10.94 7.14
N GLY A 175 6.01 11.35 5.88
CA GLY A 175 6.78 10.63 4.89
C GLY A 175 8.27 10.51 5.23
N ALA A 176 8.95 9.60 4.58
CA ALA A 176 10.38 9.30 4.79
C ALA A 176 11.28 10.53 4.67
N HIS A 177 10.90 11.53 3.88
CA HIS A 177 11.67 12.77 3.79
C HIS A 177 11.64 13.54 5.10
N ALA A 178 10.45 13.76 5.67
CA ALA A 178 10.31 14.41 6.96
C ALA A 178 11.10 13.69 8.06
N ARG A 179 11.03 12.34 8.07
CA ARG A 179 11.79 11.53 9.02
C ARG A 179 13.30 11.76 8.89
N ARG A 180 13.84 11.78 7.67
CA ARG A 180 15.29 12.02 7.45
C ARG A 180 15.73 13.40 7.90
N LEU A 181 14.90 14.43 7.71
CA LEU A 181 15.20 15.79 8.13
C LEU A 181 15.14 15.98 9.65
N LEU A 182 14.19 15.33 10.31
CA LEU A 182 13.90 15.54 11.73
C LEU A 182 14.62 14.56 12.66
N GLY A 183 15.06 13.42 12.14
CA GLY A 183 15.49 12.28 12.93
C GLY A 183 14.31 11.54 13.57
N ASP A 184 14.54 10.29 14.00
CA ASP A 184 13.49 9.38 14.47
C ASP A 184 12.74 9.93 15.70
N GLY A 185 13.41 10.69 16.59
CA GLY A 185 12.78 11.24 17.79
C GLY A 185 11.70 12.29 17.52
N MET A 186 12.03 13.32 16.75
CA MET A 186 11.07 14.38 16.40
C MET A 186 9.99 13.87 15.43
N TRP A 187 10.36 12.99 14.52
CA TRP A 187 9.41 12.35 13.63
C TRP A 187 8.40 11.47 14.38
N SER A 188 8.83 10.71 15.38
CA SER A 188 7.94 9.91 16.23
C SER A 188 6.92 10.76 17.00
N ARG A 189 7.29 12.00 17.38
CA ARG A 189 6.33 12.94 17.96
C ARG A 189 5.25 13.32 16.97
N ARG A 190 5.61 13.57 15.70
CA ARG A 190 4.64 13.84 14.63
C ARG A 190 3.71 12.66 14.37
N VAL A 191 4.23 11.42 14.39
CA VAL A 191 3.39 10.21 14.30
C VAL A 191 2.36 10.18 15.43
N ARG A 192 2.79 10.46 16.67
CA ARG A 192 1.88 10.51 17.82
C ARG A 192 0.82 11.62 17.70
N GLU A 193 1.21 12.80 17.24
CA GLU A 193 0.29 13.90 16.98
C GLU A 193 -0.75 13.49 15.92
N ALA A 194 -0.32 12.94 14.79
CA ALA A 194 -1.21 12.46 13.75
C ALA A 194 -2.21 11.38 14.26
N VAL A 195 -1.73 10.42 15.04
CA VAL A 195 -2.61 9.40 15.65
C VAL A 195 -3.63 10.05 16.58
N ALA A 196 -3.22 11.05 17.39
CA ALA A 196 -4.13 11.76 18.27
C ALA A 196 -5.20 12.57 17.50
N ASP A 197 -4.81 13.21 16.39
CA ASP A 197 -5.70 13.99 15.54
C ASP A 197 -6.70 13.12 14.77
N LEU A 198 -6.26 11.94 14.30
CA LEU A 198 -7.09 11.01 13.56
C LEU A 198 -8.04 10.18 14.44
N ARG A 199 -7.71 9.97 15.70
CA ARG A 199 -8.51 9.17 16.62
C ARG A 199 -9.97 9.66 16.75
N PRO A 200 -10.28 10.92 16.96
CA PRO A 200 -11.66 11.39 17.01
C PRO A 200 -12.40 11.32 15.67
N VAL A 201 -11.67 11.30 14.56
CA VAL A 201 -12.23 11.25 13.20
C VAL A 201 -12.67 9.83 12.85
N PHE A 202 -11.79 8.85 13.02
CA PHE A 202 -12.06 7.45 12.64
C PHE A 202 -12.69 6.64 13.75
N ARG A 203 -12.38 6.93 15.02
CA ARG A 203 -12.87 6.22 16.20
C ARG A 203 -12.72 4.69 16.06
N TRP A 204 -11.53 4.28 15.57
CA TRP A 204 -11.20 2.87 15.39
C TRP A 204 -11.22 2.07 16.69
N ASP A 205 -11.52 0.80 16.58
CA ASP A 205 -11.32 -0.18 17.64
C ASP A 205 -9.85 -0.64 17.68
N ARG A 206 -9.18 -0.66 16.51
CA ARG A 206 -7.77 -0.98 16.41
C ARG A 206 -7.08 -0.19 15.29
N LEU A 207 -5.87 0.30 15.60
CA LEU A 207 -4.98 0.94 14.63
C LEU A 207 -3.74 0.07 14.40
N TYR A 208 -3.42 -0.22 13.14
CA TYR A 208 -2.18 -0.87 12.74
C TYR A 208 -1.23 0.15 12.10
N LEU A 209 0.01 0.19 12.60
CA LEU A 209 1.09 1.00 12.02
C LEU A 209 2.07 0.07 11.30
N GLY A 210 2.06 0.11 9.98
CA GLY A 210 2.91 -0.68 9.10
C GLY A 210 3.86 0.17 8.26
N GLY A 211 4.48 -0.47 7.26
CA GLY A 211 5.47 0.15 6.36
C GLY A 211 6.86 0.22 6.95
N GLY A 212 7.86 0.40 6.09
CA GLY A 212 9.28 0.29 6.45
C GLY A 212 9.77 1.27 7.51
N ASN A 213 9.04 2.38 7.74
CA ASN A 213 9.37 3.36 8.76
C ASN A 213 8.70 3.10 10.12
N ALA A 214 7.66 2.26 10.21
CA ALA A 214 6.96 2.01 11.47
C ALA A 214 7.91 1.53 12.58
N ARG A 215 8.88 0.69 12.26
CA ARG A 215 9.95 0.22 13.17
C ARG A 215 10.89 1.33 13.68
N ARG A 216 10.79 2.53 13.15
CA ARG A 216 11.60 3.71 13.56
C ARG A 216 10.89 4.57 14.60
N ILE A 217 9.64 4.25 14.91
CA ILE A 217 8.94 4.90 16.02
C ILE A 217 9.67 4.56 17.31
N THR A 218 10.04 5.60 18.07
CA THR A 218 10.78 5.39 19.33
C THR A 218 9.92 4.66 20.35
N PRO A 219 10.51 3.82 21.25
CA PRO A 219 9.77 3.10 22.28
C PRO A 219 8.91 4.00 23.15
N ARG A 220 9.43 5.20 23.50
CA ARG A 220 8.68 6.20 24.27
C ARG A 220 7.44 6.72 23.53
N ALA A 221 7.56 6.98 22.23
CA ALA A 221 6.42 7.44 21.44
C ALA A 221 5.39 6.32 21.26
N LEU A 222 5.86 5.10 21.02
CA LEU A 222 5.00 3.92 20.86
C LEU A 222 4.17 3.65 22.14
N ALA A 223 4.79 3.67 23.31
CA ALA A 223 4.11 3.49 24.58
C ALA A 223 3.03 4.56 24.87
N ALA A 224 3.11 5.72 24.21
CA ALA A 224 2.15 6.81 24.37
C ALA A 224 0.99 6.77 23.33
N LEU A 225 0.96 5.79 22.43
CA LEU A 225 -0.10 5.70 21.40
C LEU A 225 -1.39 5.05 21.92
N GLY A 226 -1.31 4.19 22.93
CA GLY A 226 -2.41 3.42 23.50
C GLY A 226 -2.37 1.94 23.13
N ASP A 227 -3.10 1.11 23.87
CA ASP A 227 -3.10 -0.35 23.75
C ASP A 227 -3.84 -0.85 22.50
N ASP A 228 -4.63 0.02 21.89
CA ASP A 228 -5.35 -0.21 20.64
C ASP A 228 -4.47 -0.02 19.39
N VAL A 229 -3.20 0.39 19.56
CA VAL A 229 -2.25 0.62 18.46
C VAL A 229 -1.22 -0.50 18.38
N VAL A 230 -1.13 -1.14 17.23
CA VAL A 230 -0.22 -2.27 16.96
C VAL A 230 0.76 -1.91 15.85
N VAL A 231 2.06 -2.09 16.09
CA VAL A 231 3.07 -2.02 15.02
C VAL A 231 3.20 -3.38 14.34
N VAL A 232 3.05 -3.41 13.03
CA VAL A 232 3.05 -4.63 12.23
C VAL A 232 4.27 -4.72 11.31
N PRO A 233 4.76 -5.93 11.02
CA PRO A 233 5.93 -6.10 10.17
C PRO A 233 5.60 -5.77 8.71
N ASP A 234 6.62 -5.33 7.97
CA ASP A 234 6.53 -5.00 6.53
C ASP A 234 6.18 -6.24 5.66
N SER A 235 6.49 -7.45 6.16
CA SER A 235 6.14 -8.71 5.49
C SER A 235 4.63 -8.97 5.43
N ALA A 236 3.83 -8.32 6.25
CA ALA A 236 2.37 -8.45 6.25
C ALA A 236 1.74 -8.06 4.90
N ALA A 237 2.35 -7.12 4.17
CA ALA A 237 1.91 -6.73 2.82
C ALA A 237 1.82 -7.93 1.85
N LEU A 238 2.74 -8.88 1.94
CA LEU A 238 2.72 -10.06 1.05
C LEU A 238 1.58 -11.04 1.43
N ALA A 239 1.39 -11.32 2.72
CA ALA A 239 0.30 -12.17 3.19
C ALA A 239 -1.09 -11.57 2.85
N GLY A 240 -1.18 -10.25 2.85
CA GLY A 240 -2.39 -9.54 2.47
C GLY A 240 -2.88 -9.82 1.05
N GLY A 241 -1.98 -10.13 0.13
CA GLY A 241 -2.35 -10.48 -1.24
C GLY A 241 -3.25 -11.70 -1.35
N VAL A 242 -3.11 -12.68 -0.47
CA VAL A 242 -4.00 -13.86 -0.41
C VAL A 242 -5.34 -13.48 0.22
N ARG A 243 -5.31 -12.83 1.40
CA ARG A 243 -6.51 -12.48 2.17
C ARG A 243 -7.39 -11.44 1.50
N ALA A 244 -6.84 -10.57 0.68
CA ALA A 244 -7.61 -9.56 -0.07
C ALA A 244 -8.72 -10.17 -0.94
N TRP A 245 -8.55 -11.40 -1.43
CA TRP A 245 -9.58 -12.12 -2.19
C TRP A 245 -10.74 -12.60 -1.32
N GLU A 246 -10.50 -12.87 -0.06
CA GLU A 246 -11.52 -13.31 0.89
C GLU A 246 -12.37 -12.13 1.37
N LEU A 247 -11.75 -10.99 1.64
CA LEU A 247 -12.42 -9.78 2.09
C LEU A 247 -13.46 -9.23 1.09
N ARG A 248 -13.28 -9.43 -0.21
CA ARG A 248 -14.25 -9.01 -1.24
C ARG A 248 -15.50 -9.86 -1.31
N ARG A 249 -15.50 -11.05 -0.74
CA ARG A 249 -16.65 -11.99 -0.77
C ARG A 249 -17.70 -11.68 0.29
N THR A 250 -17.40 -10.82 1.23
CA THR A 250 -18.30 -10.42 2.32
C THR A 250 -19.03 -9.10 2.07
N ALA A 251 -18.83 -8.46 0.90
CA ALA A 251 -19.50 -7.21 0.50
C ALA A 251 -20.68 -7.47 -0.42
#